data_47a7a83e750f69e49ba623dce3ca21f1
#
_entry.id   47a7a83e750f69e49ba623dce3ca21f1
#
_cell.length_a   1.000
_cell.length_b   1.000
_cell.length_c   1.000
_cell.angle_alpha   90.00
_cell.angle_beta   90.00
_cell.angle_gamma   90.00
#
_symmetry.space_group_name_H-M   'P 1'
#
loop_
_entity.id
_entity.type
_entity.pdbx_description
1 polymer ?
#
loop_
_entity_poly.entity_id
_entity_poly.type
_entity_poly.pdbx_seq_one_letter_code
_entity_poly.pdbx_strand_id
1 'polypeptide(L)'
;MGLSLQGPDLLYPMHAHQADELYWVVGGNGDWKTGIEPWFAVEPGGIIVHGSGIRHAMQTNHAPLLTVWAWWNHLDSPLVFVRA
;
A
#
# COMPACT_ATOMS: atom_id res chain seq x y z
N MET A 1 7.30 -3.42 -11.08
CA MET A 1 8.02 -3.17 -9.80
C MET A 1 8.54 -1.75 -9.80
N GLY A 2 8.49 -1.12 -8.66
CA GLY A 2 8.96 0.26 -8.54
C GLY A 2 9.19 0.68 -7.11
N LEU A 3 9.62 1.94 -6.97
CA LEU A 3 9.75 2.62 -5.69
C LEU A 3 8.60 3.60 -5.53
N SER A 4 8.12 3.74 -4.31
CA SER A 4 7.11 4.73 -3.95
C SER A 4 7.60 5.50 -2.75
N LEU A 5 7.51 6.82 -2.83
CA LEU A 5 7.79 7.71 -1.72
C LEU A 5 6.50 8.48 -1.39
N GLN A 6 5.97 8.25 -0.20
CA GLN A 6 4.82 8.98 0.30
C GLN A 6 5.29 9.97 1.36
N GLY A 7 4.97 11.24 1.18
CA GLY A 7 5.34 12.28 2.12
C GLY A 7 4.70 12.09 3.50
N PRO A 8 5.16 12.84 4.52
CA PRO A 8 4.60 12.72 5.87
C PRO A 8 3.16 13.25 5.91
N ASP A 9 2.39 12.75 6.87
CA ASP A 9 1.03 13.18 7.16
C ASP A 9 0.09 13.12 5.94
N LEU A 10 0.26 12.08 5.12
CA LEU A 10 -0.54 11.87 3.91
C LEU A 10 -1.32 10.57 3.98
N LEU A 11 -2.56 10.65 3.49
CA LEU A 11 -3.39 9.47 3.26
C LEU A 11 -3.34 9.10 1.78
N TYR A 12 -2.91 7.89 1.48
CA TYR A 12 -3.16 7.27 0.17
C TYR A 12 -4.51 6.57 0.30
N PRO A 13 -5.57 7.11 -0.33
CA PRO A 13 -6.93 6.64 -0.06
C PRO A 13 -7.15 5.20 -0.50
N MET A 14 -8.24 4.63 0.00
CA MET A 14 -8.65 3.27 -0.36
C MET A 14 -8.70 3.12 -1.87
N HIS A 15 -8.00 2.12 -2.39
CA HIS A 15 -7.92 1.81 -3.80
C HIS A 15 -7.82 0.31 -3.99
N ALA A 16 -8.04 -0.14 -5.21
CA ALA A 16 -7.97 -1.54 -5.57
C ALA A 16 -7.52 -1.70 -7.02
N HIS A 17 -6.95 -2.83 -7.33
CA HIS A 17 -6.59 -3.25 -8.69
C HIS A 17 -6.61 -4.77 -8.77
N GLN A 18 -6.69 -5.30 -9.99
CA GLN A 18 -6.75 -6.75 -10.17
C GLN A 18 -5.39 -7.41 -10.03
N ALA A 19 -4.30 -6.68 -10.26
CA ALA A 19 -2.97 -7.21 -10.01
C ALA A 19 -2.79 -7.57 -8.55
N ASP A 20 -2.13 -8.68 -8.28
CA ASP A 20 -1.62 -8.96 -6.95
C ASP A 20 -0.48 -8.02 -6.67
N GLU A 21 -0.30 -7.66 -5.40
CA GLU A 21 0.70 -6.67 -5.03
C GLU A 21 1.43 -7.04 -3.74
N LEU A 22 2.72 -6.71 -3.73
CA LEU A 22 3.55 -6.78 -2.53
C LEU A 22 4.15 -5.40 -2.30
N TYR A 23 4.11 -4.95 -1.04
CA TYR A 23 4.88 -3.80 -0.57
C TYR A 23 5.96 -4.27 0.40
N TRP A 24 7.16 -3.76 0.23
CA TRP A 24 8.25 -3.92 1.18
C TRP A 24 8.61 -2.54 1.72
N VAL A 25 8.47 -2.33 3.01
CA VAL A 25 8.82 -1.07 3.65
C VAL A 25 10.33 -1.00 3.81
N VAL A 26 10.95 -0.03 3.15
CA VAL A 26 12.41 0.16 3.16
C VAL A 26 12.79 1.21 4.19
N GLY A 27 12.03 2.29 4.28
CA GLY A 27 12.32 3.37 5.21
C GLY A 27 11.06 4.07 5.69
N GLY A 28 11.11 4.65 6.87
CA GLY A 28 9.96 5.25 7.51
C GLY A 28 9.03 4.22 8.11
N ASN A 29 7.81 4.63 8.37
CA ASN A 29 6.74 3.74 8.82
C ASN A 29 5.41 4.27 8.31
N GLY A 30 4.40 3.43 8.37
CA GLY A 30 3.05 3.83 7.97
C GLY A 30 2.02 2.87 8.51
N ASP A 31 0.78 3.32 8.45
CA ASP A 31 -0.36 2.48 8.79
C ASP A 31 -1.00 1.99 7.50
N TRP A 32 -1.32 0.71 7.46
CA TRP A 32 -2.00 0.07 6.34
C TRP A 32 -3.39 -0.37 6.72
N LYS A 33 -4.29 -0.31 5.75
CA LYS A 33 -5.61 -0.90 5.85
C LYS A 33 -5.81 -1.85 4.69
N THR A 34 -6.16 -3.09 4.99
CA THR A 34 -6.38 -4.15 4.00
C THR A 34 -7.80 -4.68 4.15
N GLY A 35 -8.62 -4.51 3.12
CA GLY A 35 -10.00 -4.96 3.15
C GLY A 35 -10.79 -4.31 4.28
N ILE A 36 -11.45 -5.13 5.07
CA ILE A 36 -12.23 -4.69 6.23
C ILE A 36 -11.45 -4.77 7.55
N GLU A 37 -10.19 -5.21 7.49
CA GLU A 37 -9.36 -5.29 8.67
C GLU A 37 -9.05 -3.91 9.23
N PRO A 38 -8.81 -3.79 10.55
CA PRO A 38 -8.42 -2.50 11.12
C PRO A 38 -7.05 -2.05 10.61
N TRP A 39 -6.78 -0.76 10.75
CA TRP A 39 -5.46 -0.21 10.46
C TRP A 39 -4.38 -0.90 11.30
N PHE A 40 -3.24 -1.16 10.68
CA PHE A 40 -2.10 -1.75 11.37
C PHE A 40 -0.81 -1.05 10.96
N ALA A 41 0.12 -0.94 11.90
CA ALA A 41 1.40 -0.28 11.67
C ALA A 41 2.39 -1.24 11.01
N VAL A 42 3.21 -0.71 10.10
CA VAL A 42 4.29 -1.48 9.47
C VAL A 42 5.59 -0.69 9.58
N GLU A 43 6.63 -1.35 10.05
CA GLU A 43 7.96 -0.82 10.26
C GLU A 43 8.89 -1.22 9.10
N PRO A 44 10.08 -0.60 8.96
CA PRO A 44 11.06 -1.02 7.97
C PRO A 44 11.38 -2.50 8.06
N GLY A 45 11.45 -3.16 6.92
CA GLY A 45 11.58 -4.60 6.81
C GLY A 45 10.26 -5.35 6.71
N GLY A 46 9.15 -4.70 7.04
CA GLY A 46 7.82 -5.30 6.94
C GLY A 46 7.39 -5.49 5.50
N ILE A 47 6.62 -6.55 5.27
CA ILE A 47 6.09 -6.90 3.95
C ILE A 47 4.57 -7.02 4.07
N ILE A 48 3.86 -6.40 3.12
CA ILE A 48 2.41 -6.49 3.02
C ILE A 48 2.07 -7.06 1.66
N VAL A 49 1.19 -8.06 1.62
CA VAL A 49 0.73 -8.66 0.38
C VAL A 49 -0.77 -8.43 0.24
N HIS A 50 -1.18 -7.92 -0.92
CA HIS A 50 -2.59 -7.74 -1.27
C HIS A 50 -2.92 -8.64 -2.44
N GLY A 51 -3.86 -9.55 -2.25
CA GLY A 51 -4.39 -10.37 -3.33
C GLY A 51 -5.21 -9.53 -4.32
N SER A 52 -5.50 -10.12 -5.48
CA SER A 52 -6.27 -9.48 -6.54
C SER A 52 -7.58 -8.90 -6.02
N GLY A 53 -7.83 -7.64 -6.34
CA GLY A 53 -9.07 -6.97 -6.00
C GLY A 53 -9.22 -6.51 -4.55
N ILE A 54 -8.26 -6.81 -3.69
CA ILE A 54 -8.33 -6.41 -2.28
C ILE A 54 -8.14 -4.91 -2.17
N ARG A 55 -9.08 -4.26 -1.50
CA ARG A 55 -9.01 -2.82 -1.21
C ARG A 55 -7.94 -2.57 -0.17
N HIS A 56 -7.16 -1.52 -0.37
CA HIS A 56 -6.11 -1.16 0.58
C HIS A 56 -5.85 0.34 0.57
N ALA A 57 -5.32 0.83 1.68
CA ALA A 57 -4.96 2.22 1.88
C ALA A 57 -3.72 2.29 2.77
N MET A 58 -2.99 3.39 2.66
CA MET A 58 -1.82 3.66 3.51
C MET A 58 -1.89 5.09 4.01
N GLN A 59 -1.43 5.29 5.23
CA GLN A 59 -1.33 6.61 5.84
C GLN A 59 0.04 6.78 6.47
N THR A 60 0.70 7.89 6.14
CA THR A 60 1.95 8.26 6.79
C THR A 60 1.67 9.15 7.99
N ASN A 61 2.60 9.11 8.95
CA ASN A 61 2.59 9.95 10.13
C ASN A 61 3.67 11.04 9.99
N HIS A 62 4.60 11.15 10.93
CA HIS A 62 5.58 12.25 10.93
C HIS A 62 6.72 12.07 9.94
N ALA A 63 6.97 10.86 9.48
CA ALA A 63 8.06 10.55 8.56
C ALA A 63 7.53 10.15 7.19
N PRO A 64 8.27 10.42 6.12
CA PRO A 64 7.91 9.88 4.82
C PRO A 64 8.08 8.36 4.80
N LEU A 65 7.35 7.72 3.90
CA LEU A 65 7.35 6.27 3.75
C LEU A 65 7.96 5.92 2.40
N LEU A 66 9.04 5.12 2.42
CA LEU A 66 9.67 4.60 1.22
C LEU A 66 9.37 3.11 1.12
N THR A 67 8.77 2.70 0.01
CA THR A 67 8.44 1.31 -0.25
C THR A 67 8.94 0.86 -1.60
N VAL A 68 9.24 -0.42 -1.70
CA VAL A 68 9.35 -1.14 -2.97
C VAL A 68 8.04 -1.87 -3.17
N TRP A 69 7.47 -1.76 -4.36
CA TRP A 69 6.24 -2.48 -4.70
C TRP A 69 6.47 -3.37 -5.91
N ALA A 70 5.73 -4.45 -5.97
CA ALA A 70 5.74 -5.37 -7.10
C ALA A 70 4.33 -5.83 -7.38
N TRP A 71 3.96 -5.83 -8.64
CA TRP A 71 2.71 -6.38 -9.15
C TRP A 71 3.01 -7.65 -9.94
N TRP A 72 2.12 -8.63 -9.82
CA TRP A 72 2.13 -9.80 -10.68
C TRP A 72 0.68 -10.15 -11.01
N ASN A 73 0.48 -10.89 -12.09
CA ASN A 73 -0.83 -11.15 -12.68
C ASN A 73 -1.55 -9.84 -13.01
N HIS A 74 -2.35 -9.85 -14.04
CA HIS A 74 -3.20 -8.72 -14.43
C HIS A 74 -2.47 -7.37 -14.44
N LEU A 75 -1.27 -7.33 -15.00
CA LEU A 75 -0.41 -6.14 -14.97
C LEU A 75 -1.01 -4.93 -15.71
N ASP A 76 -1.95 -5.18 -16.60
CA ASP A 76 -2.67 -4.16 -17.37
C ASP A 76 -3.94 -3.65 -16.65
N SER A 77 -4.20 -4.12 -15.45
CA SER A 77 -5.39 -3.72 -14.71
C SER A 77 -5.30 -2.25 -14.26
N PRO A 78 -6.41 -1.50 -14.34
CA PRO A 78 -6.42 -0.15 -13.82
C PRO A 78 -6.45 -0.14 -12.29
N LEU A 79 -5.86 0.90 -11.71
CA LEU A 79 -6.03 1.21 -10.30
C LEU A 79 -7.29 2.04 -10.15
N VAL A 80 -8.14 1.64 -9.21
CA VAL A 80 -9.43 2.29 -8.97
C VAL A 80 -9.51 2.75 -7.52
N PHE A 81 -9.84 4.02 -7.28
CA PHE A 81 -10.12 4.50 -5.95
C PHE A 81 -11.52 4.08 -5.52
N VAL A 82 -11.64 3.69 -4.27
CA VAL A 82 -12.87 3.13 -3.70
C VAL A 82 -13.28 4.00 -2.53
N ARG A 83 -14.57 4.27 -2.43
CA ARG A 83 -15.10 4.96 -1.25
C ARG A 83 -15.01 4.04 -0.03
N ALA A 84 -14.55 4.64 1.06
CA ALA A 84 -14.45 3.92 2.33
C ALA A 84 -15.81 3.58 2.90
#